data_719fce0dbddc75914abdcea480c62d43
#
_entry.id   719fce0dbddc75914abdcea480c62d43
#
_cell.length_a   1.000
_cell.length_b   1.000
_cell.length_c   1.000
_cell.angle_alpha   90.00
_cell.angle_beta   90.00
_cell.angle_gamma   90.00
#
_symmetry.space_group_name_H-M   'P 1'
#
loop_
_entity.id
_entity.type
_entity.pdbx_description
1 polymer ?
#
loop_
_entity_poly.entity_id
_entity_poly.type
_entity_poly.pdbx_seq_one_letter_code
_entity_poly.pdbx_strand_id
1 'polypeptide(L)'
;MGKKEEFTAHARESFDGEARELMLAQIERFYSCNVKASHSYSVGDTVKLSRGTFLHGIPGMHGDFSAFDWVVENGFTPVDMTRKTTTHKIKNSVGVWNLRKDCTLGEYVLQYSGVTLTYSIGRGPGCTDCTVLVPYRKFDEVTEGLMSDERIWTYRAECTKEVRFMPSLVSPKAQIGFILDVTSPEAKEMASHDVWDTSLSPEVLKYFLDERFYEKFLTLRYNRNAATTDRESAVIFGLPSCLIAGVLIGRETENDRGALDYIKKRLPGRYICSLDGIVIDL
;
A
#
# COMPACT_ATOMS: atom_id res chain seq x y z
N MET A 1 -29.26 3.10 1.48
CA MET A 1 -28.39 3.66 0.41
C MET A 1 -27.17 2.78 0.32
N GLY A 2 -26.84 2.26 -0.86
CA GLY A 2 -25.66 1.41 -1.05
C GLY A 2 -24.36 2.24 -1.05
N LYS A 3 -23.22 1.57 -0.90
CA LYS A 3 -21.92 2.29 -0.87
C LYS A 3 -21.64 3.09 -2.14
N LYS A 4 -22.05 2.59 -3.32
CA LYS A 4 -21.92 3.30 -4.58
C LYS A 4 -22.66 4.65 -4.55
N GLU A 5 -23.89 4.65 -4.08
CA GLU A 5 -24.71 5.88 -3.96
C GLU A 5 -24.10 6.85 -2.95
N GLU A 6 -23.56 6.34 -1.82
CA GLU A 6 -22.90 7.15 -0.80
C GLU A 6 -21.69 7.88 -1.39
N PHE A 7 -20.79 7.15 -2.05
CA PHE A 7 -19.60 7.74 -2.70
C PHE A 7 -19.95 8.69 -3.83
N THR A 8 -20.98 8.34 -4.64
CA THR A 8 -21.46 9.19 -5.71
C THR A 8 -22.02 10.51 -5.19
N ALA A 9 -22.80 10.47 -4.10
CA ALA A 9 -23.33 11.68 -3.45
C ALA A 9 -22.18 12.55 -2.91
N HIS A 10 -21.24 11.95 -2.19
CA HIS A 10 -20.05 12.64 -1.68
C HIS A 10 -19.24 13.30 -2.81
N ALA A 11 -19.02 12.59 -3.92
CA ALA A 11 -18.29 13.14 -5.06
C ALA A 11 -19.00 14.37 -5.67
N ARG A 12 -20.32 14.34 -5.77
CA ARG A 12 -21.12 15.47 -6.27
C ARG A 12 -21.11 16.69 -5.37
N GLU A 13 -21.02 16.48 -4.04
CA GLU A 13 -21.00 17.55 -3.05
C GLU A 13 -19.61 18.15 -2.87
N SER A 14 -18.56 17.34 -2.96
CA SER A 14 -17.20 17.71 -2.56
C SER A 14 -16.26 18.08 -3.70
N PHE A 15 -16.63 17.79 -4.94
CA PHE A 15 -15.79 18.03 -6.12
C PHE A 15 -16.53 18.90 -7.14
N ASP A 16 -15.76 19.68 -7.92
CA ASP A 16 -16.28 20.52 -9.00
C ASP A 16 -15.54 20.26 -10.32
N GLY A 17 -16.18 20.65 -11.43
CA GLY A 17 -15.61 20.62 -12.78
C GLY A 17 -14.99 19.26 -13.14
N GLU A 18 -13.80 19.30 -13.71
CA GLU A 18 -13.03 18.13 -14.15
C GLU A 18 -12.77 17.12 -13.03
N ALA A 19 -12.49 17.58 -11.79
CA ALA A 19 -12.25 16.71 -10.66
C ALA A 19 -13.49 15.88 -10.28
N ARG A 20 -14.70 16.48 -10.38
CA ARG A 20 -15.98 15.78 -10.17
C ARG A 20 -16.20 14.72 -11.23
N GLU A 21 -16.01 15.06 -12.49
CA GLU A 21 -16.18 14.13 -13.61
C GLU A 21 -15.23 12.94 -13.49
N LEU A 22 -13.98 13.20 -13.19
CA LEU A 22 -12.95 12.18 -12.97
C LEU A 22 -13.33 11.23 -11.81
N MET A 23 -13.74 11.79 -10.68
CA MET A 23 -14.12 11.01 -9.51
C MET A 23 -15.36 10.15 -9.78
N LEU A 24 -16.40 10.72 -10.40
CA LEU A 24 -17.61 9.98 -10.76
C LEU A 24 -17.33 8.85 -11.76
N ALA A 25 -16.47 9.10 -12.75
CA ALA A 25 -16.06 8.08 -13.71
C ALA A 25 -15.30 6.94 -13.02
N GLN A 26 -14.42 7.24 -12.07
CA GLN A 26 -13.69 6.22 -11.32
C GLN A 26 -14.60 5.41 -10.39
N ILE A 27 -15.56 6.04 -9.72
CA ILE A 27 -16.57 5.34 -8.93
C ILE A 27 -17.37 4.38 -9.81
N GLU A 28 -17.81 4.84 -10.99
CA GLU A 28 -18.56 3.99 -11.93
C GLU A 28 -17.74 2.79 -12.39
N ARG A 29 -16.47 2.99 -12.82
CA ARG A 29 -15.57 1.90 -13.23
C ARG A 29 -15.35 0.90 -12.11
N PHE A 30 -15.13 1.38 -10.88
CA PHE A 30 -14.92 0.55 -9.70
C PHE A 30 -16.08 -0.42 -9.47
N TYR A 31 -17.31 0.07 -9.49
CA TYR A 31 -18.51 -0.74 -9.22
C TYR A 31 -19.00 -1.54 -10.41
N SER A 32 -18.60 -1.20 -11.63
CA SER A 32 -18.91 -1.97 -12.84
C SER A 32 -17.85 -3.01 -13.19
N CYS A 33 -16.72 -3.02 -12.51
CA CYS A 33 -15.62 -3.95 -12.77
C CYS A 33 -16.04 -5.40 -12.58
N ASN A 34 -15.99 -6.17 -13.66
CA ASN A 34 -16.32 -7.59 -13.70
C ASN A 34 -15.09 -8.49 -13.89
N VAL A 35 -13.91 -7.89 -13.93
CA VAL A 35 -12.65 -8.62 -14.05
C VAL A 35 -12.47 -9.50 -12.82
N LYS A 36 -12.14 -10.77 -13.04
CA LYS A 36 -11.75 -11.68 -11.96
C LYS A 36 -10.27 -11.97 -12.12
N ALA A 37 -9.50 -11.59 -11.11
CA ALA A 37 -8.11 -12.02 -11.05
C ALA A 37 -8.02 -13.55 -11.09
N SER A 38 -7.06 -14.06 -11.84
CA SER A 38 -6.82 -15.49 -12.00
C SER A 38 -5.36 -15.81 -11.79
N HIS A 39 -5.07 -17.03 -11.41
CA HIS A 39 -3.71 -17.53 -11.29
C HIS A 39 -3.66 -19.01 -11.70
N SER A 40 -2.46 -19.48 -12.03
CA SER A 40 -2.16 -20.88 -12.38
C SER A 40 -1.18 -21.52 -11.39
N TYR A 41 -1.12 -21.00 -10.16
CA TYR A 41 -0.20 -21.53 -9.15
C TYR A 41 -0.73 -22.78 -8.46
N SER A 42 0.22 -23.63 -8.06
CA SER A 42 0.02 -24.76 -7.15
C SER A 42 0.74 -24.48 -5.81
N VAL A 43 0.36 -25.19 -4.76
CA VAL A 43 1.08 -25.13 -3.48
C VAL A 43 2.53 -25.53 -3.68
N GLY A 44 3.47 -24.74 -3.18
CA GLY A 44 4.90 -24.90 -3.37
C GLY A 44 5.49 -24.07 -4.52
N ASP A 45 4.66 -23.49 -5.39
CA ASP A 45 5.14 -22.67 -6.50
C ASP A 45 5.68 -21.32 -6.00
N THR A 46 6.69 -20.82 -6.72
CA THR A 46 7.19 -19.45 -6.52
C THR A 46 6.32 -18.45 -7.25
N VAL A 47 5.79 -17.48 -6.53
CA VAL A 47 4.96 -16.39 -7.10
C VAL A 47 5.83 -15.44 -7.92
N LYS A 48 5.48 -15.27 -9.19
CA LYS A 48 6.10 -14.32 -10.12
C LYS A 48 5.20 -13.11 -10.29
N LEU A 49 5.77 -11.93 -10.13
CA LEU A 49 5.11 -10.66 -10.30
C LEU A 49 5.55 -10.02 -11.60
N SER A 50 4.61 -9.55 -12.39
CA SER A 50 4.87 -8.83 -13.63
C SER A 50 4.92 -7.33 -13.40
N ARG A 51 5.65 -6.62 -14.24
CA ARG A 51 5.59 -5.16 -14.29
C ARG A 51 4.13 -4.68 -14.37
N GLY A 52 3.77 -3.74 -13.54
CA GLY A 52 2.41 -3.22 -13.43
C GLY A 52 1.53 -3.95 -12.41
N THR A 53 2.00 -5.04 -11.77
CA THR A 53 1.32 -5.60 -10.60
C THR A 53 1.28 -4.56 -9.49
N PHE A 54 0.13 -4.46 -8.82
CA PHE A 54 -0.03 -3.57 -7.68
C PHE A 54 -0.06 -4.38 -6.39
N LEU A 55 0.53 -3.80 -5.35
CA LEU A 55 0.59 -4.38 -4.02
C LEU A 55 0.05 -3.39 -3.00
N HIS A 56 -0.73 -3.88 -2.04
CA HIS A 56 -1.26 -3.07 -0.94
C HIS A 56 -1.17 -3.84 0.37
N GLY A 57 -0.60 -3.22 1.40
CA GLY A 57 -0.49 -3.80 2.74
C GLY A 57 -1.51 -3.20 3.71
N ILE A 58 -2.09 -4.03 4.56
CA ILE A 58 -2.91 -3.58 5.67
C ILE A 58 -2.23 -3.89 7.01
N PRO A 59 -2.47 -3.06 8.04
CA PRO A 59 -1.90 -3.31 9.38
C PRO A 59 -2.44 -4.61 9.98
N GLY A 60 -1.63 -5.18 10.87
CA GLY A 60 -1.74 -6.51 11.41
C GLY A 60 -3.07 -6.88 12.05
N MET A 61 -3.33 -8.17 12.06
CA MET A 61 -4.65 -8.69 12.37
C MET A 61 -4.84 -9.09 13.83
N HIS A 62 -3.83 -9.48 14.57
CA HIS A 62 -3.92 -9.88 15.99
C HIS A 62 -5.32 -10.36 16.46
N GLY A 63 -6.01 -11.16 15.64
CA GLY A 63 -7.38 -11.59 15.85
C GLY A 63 -8.46 -10.58 15.41
N ASP A 64 -8.12 -9.37 15.00
CA ASP A 64 -9.06 -8.39 14.42
C ASP A 64 -8.94 -8.37 12.89
N PHE A 65 -9.95 -8.93 12.23
CA PHE A 65 -10.04 -9.01 10.77
C PHE A 65 -10.80 -7.83 10.13
N SER A 66 -11.15 -6.79 10.89
CA SER A 66 -12.02 -5.72 10.41
C SER A 66 -11.48 -4.97 9.17
N ALA A 67 -10.17 -4.70 9.13
CA ALA A 67 -9.53 -4.07 7.97
C ALA A 67 -9.49 -5.00 6.74
N PHE A 68 -9.28 -6.30 6.98
CA PHE A 68 -9.31 -7.32 5.93
C PHE A 68 -10.73 -7.47 5.36
N ASP A 69 -11.73 -7.59 6.23
CA ASP A 69 -13.13 -7.71 5.82
C ASP A 69 -13.59 -6.48 5.05
N TRP A 70 -13.18 -5.29 5.49
CA TRP A 70 -13.48 -4.07 4.77
C TRP A 70 -12.97 -4.13 3.32
N VAL A 71 -11.71 -4.55 3.11
CA VAL A 71 -11.12 -4.66 1.77
C VAL A 71 -11.84 -5.72 0.94
N VAL A 72 -12.16 -6.87 1.53
CA VAL A 72 -12.88 -7.95 0.82
C VAL A 72 -14.26 -7.51 0.36
N GLU A 73 -14.98 -6.78 1.21
CA GLU A 73 -16.37 -6.35 0.97
C GLU A 73 -16.49 -5.09 0.14
N ASN A 74 -15.60 -4.11 0.38
CA ASN A 74 -15.70 -2.78 -0.20
C ASN A 74 -14.56 -2.44 -1.17
N GLY A 75 -13.58 -3.34 -1.36
CA GLY A 75 -12.37 -3.05 -2.12
C GLY A 75 -11.44 -2.05 -1.39
N PHE A 76 -10.46 -1.57 -2.13
CA PHE A 76 -9.53 -0.54 -1.66
C PHE A 76 -10.15 0.82 -1.96
N THR A 77 -10.84 1.40 -0.98
CA THR A 77 -11.53 2.70 -1.10
C THR A 77 -10.85 3.76 -0.23
N PRO A 78 -10.92 5.04 -0.61
CA PRO A 78 -10.29 6.12 0.16
C PRO A 78 -10.88 6.24 1.57
N VAL A 79 -10.01 6.29 2.56
CA VAL A 79 -10.43 6.43 3.98
C VAL A 79 -11.08 7.79 4.23
N ASP A 80 -10.62 8.82 3.55
CA ASP A 80 -11.11 10.19 3.69
C ASP A 80 -12.50 10.41 3.07
N MET A 81 -12.93 9.56 2.14
CA MET A 81 -14.33 9.56 1.67
C MET A 81 -15.30 8.92 2.67
N THR A 82 -14.79 8.20 3.67
CA THR A 82 -15.60 7.54 4.69
C THR A 82 -15.49 8.20 6.07
N ARG A 83 -14.52 9.11 6.27
CA ARG A 83 -14.26 9.81 7.53
C ARG A 83 -14.27 11.31 7.32
N LYS A 84 -14.88 12.04 8.26
CA LYS A 84 -14.98 13.51 8.19
C LYS A 84 -13.66 14.25 8.41
N THR A 85 -12.67 13.59 8.99
CA THR A 85 -11.35 14.17 9.25
C THR A 85 -10.27 13.19 8.81
N THR A 86 -9.31 13.68 8.04
CA THR A 86 -8.14 12.91 7.61
C THR A 86 -6.88 13.75 7.77
N THR A 87 -5.81 13.10 8.16
CA THR A 87 -4.45 13.68 8.21
C THR A 87 -3.60 13.28 7.02
N HIS A 88 -4.17 12.58 6.05
CA HIS A 88 -3.44 12.12 4.87
C HIS A 88 -3.03 13.29 3.99
N LYS A 89 -1.79 13.27 3.53
CA LYS A 89 -1.23 14.27 2.62
C LYS A 89 -1.81 14.18 1.21
N ILE A 90 -2.14 12.97 0.77
CA ILE A 90 -2.85 12.65 -0.47
C ILE A 90 -4.22 12.13 -0.06
N LYS A 91 -5.27 12.67 -0.66
CA LYS A 91 -6.68 12.44 -0.31
C LYS A 91 -7.41 11.78 -1.48
N ASN A 92 -8.58 11.24 -1.19
CA ASN A 92 -9.53 10.76 -2.20
C ASN A 92 -8.93 9.72 -3.17
N SER A 93 -7.90 9.02 -2.71
CA SER A 93 -7.13 8.05 -3.48
C SER A 93 -6.63 6.92 -2.60
N VAL A 94 -6.18 5.85 -3.20
CA VAL A 94 -5.60 4.69 -2.51
C VAL A 94 -4.14 4.53 -2.91
N GLY A 95 -3.25 4.51 -1.92
CA GLY A 95 -1.84 4.23 -2.11
C GLY A 95 -1.62 2.74 -2.41
N VAL A 96 -0.89 2.45 -3.47
CA VAL A 96 -0.48 1.10 -3.85
C VAL A 96 0.97 1.11 -4.32
N TRP A 97 1.68 0.02 -4.10
CA TRP A 97 3.00 -0.19 -4.66
C TRP A 97 2.86 -0.72 -6.09
N ASN A 98 3.43 0.01 -7.04
CA ASN A 98 3.39 -0.31 -8.47
C ASN A 98 4.74 -0.84 -8.93
N LEU A 99 4.80 -2.12 -9.30
CA LEU A 99 6.02 -2.76 -9.80
C LEU A 99 6.45 -2.18 -11.14
N ARG A 100 7.73 -1.88 -11.27
CA ARG A 100 8.34 -1.32 -12.49
C ARG A 100 9.08 -2.35 -13.32
N LYS A 101 9.34 -3.54 -12.78
CA LYS A 101 10.02 -4.66 -13.45
C LYS A 101 9.41 -5.98 -13.01
N ASP A 102 9.61 -7.00 -13.83
CA ASP A 102 9.27 -8.36 -13.45
C ASP A 102 10.25 -8.87 -12.39
N CYS A 103 9.74 -9.56 -11.38
CA CYS A 103 10.53 -10.17 -10.32
C CYS A 103 9.75 -11.31 -9.65
N THR A 104 10.42 -12.12 -8.85
CA THR A 104 9.70 -13.00 -7.93
C THR A 104 9.17 -12.21 -6.73
N LEU A 105 8.08 -12.70 -6.13
CA LEU A 105 7.55 -12.06 -4.92
C LEU A 105 8.57 -12.10 -3.77
N GLY A 106 9.34 -13.19 -3.63
CA GLY A 106 10.39 -13.30 -2.62
C GLY A 106 11.49 -12.24 -2.78
N GLU A 107 11.93 -11.96 -4.01
CA GLU A 107 12.88 -10.86 -4.30
C GLU A 107 12.28 -9.50 -3.93
N TYR A 108 11.00 -9.28 -4.26
CA TYR A 108 10.32 -8.04 -3.92
C TYR A 108 10.20 -7.86 -2.41
N VAL A 109 9.79 -8.89 -1.69
CA VAL A 109 9.70 -8.87 -0.22
C VAL A 109 11.05 -8.57 0.42
N LEU A 110 12.14 -9.15 -0.09
CA LEU A 110 13.50 -8.86 0.41
C LEU A 110 13.88 -7.39 0.24
N GLN A 111 13.41 -6.76 -0.80
CA GLN A 111 13.75 -5.36 -1.11
C GLN A 111 12.81 -4.35 -0.42
N TYR A 112 11.51 -4.64 -0.34
CA TYR A 112 10.50 -3.64 0.02
C TYR A 112 9.63 -3.99 1.23
N SER A 113 9.70 -5.21 1.73
CA SER A 113 8.98 -5.63 2.93
C SER A 113 9.91 -5.71 4.11
N GLY A 114 9.47 -5.14 5.23
CA GLY A 114 10.26 -5.04 6.43
C GLY A 114 9.71 -3.97 7.33
N VAL A 115 10.56 -3.38 8.14
CA VAL A 115 10.29 -2.20 8.93
C VAL A 115 11.19 -1.06 8.50
N THR A 116 10.64 0.13 8.47
CA THR A 116 11.44 1.33 8.27
C THR A 116 11.90 1.81 9.63
N LEU A 117 13.22 1.77 9.85
CA LEU A 117 13.86 2.30 11.03
C LEU A 117 14.30 3.74 10.75
N THR A 118 13.72 4.70 11.47
CA THR A 118 14.16 6.09 11.41
C THR A 118 14.86 6.45 12.72
N TYR A 119 16.08 6.93 12.64
CA TYR A 119 16.88 7.37 13.78
C TYR A 119 17.55 8.70 13.47
N SER A 120 17.83 9.47 14.51
CA SER A 120 18.50 10.76 14.37
C SER A 120 19.97 10.64 14.72
N ILE A 121 20.83 11.25 13.91
CA ILE A 121 22.26 11.37 14.13
C ILE A 121 22.58 12.84 14.39
N GLY A 122 23.18 13.15 15.54
CA GLY A 122 23.60 14.49 15.90
C GLY A 122 22.87 15.08 17.10
N ARG A 123 23.27 16.29 17.50
CA ARG A 123 22.76 17.03 18.67
C ARG A 123 22.12 18.35 18.24
N GLY A 124 20.93 18.65 18.75
CA GLY A 124 20.30 19.96 18.59
C GLY A 124 19.82 20.30 17.17
N PRO A 125 19.66 21.57 16.85
CA PRO A 125 19.22 22.00 15.54
C PRO A 125 20.28 21.67 14.49
N GLY A 126 20.00 20.73 13.62
CA GLY A 126 20.92 20.18 12.62
C GLY A 126 21.10 18.66 12.71
N CYS A 127 20.39 17.98 13.62
CA CYS A 127 20.31 16.52 13.59
C CYS A 127 19.81 16.03 12.24
N THR A 128 20.51 15.05 11.67
CA THR A 128 20.11 14.40 10.44
C THR A 128 19.29 13.16 10.75
N ASP A 129 18.09 13.08 10.23
CA ASP A 129 17.27 11.86 10.31
C ASP A 129 17.69 10.91 9.20
N CYS A 130 18.10 9.70 9.61
CA CYS A 130 18.40 8.60 8.71
C CYS A 130 17.27 7.60 8.73
N THR A 131 16.84 7.18 7.55
CA THR A 131 15.80 6.17 7.40
C THR A 131 16.35 4.98 6.63
N VAL A 132 16.25 3.80 7.22
CA VAL A 132 16.71 2.55 6.63
C VAL A 132 15.56 1.55 6.60
N LEU A 133 15.32 0.94 5.45
CA LEU A 133 14.43 -0.22 5.35
C LEU A 133 15.21 -1.45 5.82
N VAL A 134 14.74 -2.07 6.90
CA VAL A 134 15.33 -3.29 7.46
C VAL A 134 14.46 -4.48 7.03
N PRO A 135 14.94 -5.34 6.12
CA PRO A 135 14.24 -6.56 5.75
C PRO A 135 14.02 -7.46 6.97
N TYR A 136 12.85 -8.09 7.08
CA TYR A 136 12.49 -8.93 8.23
C TYR A 136 13.48 -10.04 8.55
N ARG A 137 14.12 -10.62 7.55
CA ARG A 137 15.15 -11.65 7.76
C ARG A 137 16.40 -11.15 8.49
N LYS A 138 16.62 -9.84 8.49
CA LYS A 138 17.79 -9.19 9.11
C LYS A 138 17.42 -8.26 10.25
N PHE A 139 16.14 -8.27 10.64
CA PHE A 139 15.64 -7.32 11.64
C PHE A 139 16.40 -7.40 12.95
N ASP A 140 16.55 -8.61 13.47
CA ASP A 140 17.24 -8.82 14.75
C ASP A 140 18.72 -8.45 14.66
N GLU A 141 19.42 -8.91 13.61
CA GLU A 141 20.84 -8.59 13.40
C GLU A 141 21.10 -7.08 13.26
N VAL A 142 20.26 -6.41 12.46
CA VAL A 142 20.41 -4.95 12.25
C VAL A 142 20.02 -4.18 13.48
N THR A 143 18.98 -4.62 14.20
CA THR A 143 18.53 -3.95 15.42
C THR A 143 19.57 -4.11 16.53
N GLU A 144 20.14 -5.28 16.71
CA GLU A 144 21.25 -5.51 17.65
C GLU A 144 22.48 -4.68 17.27
N GLY A 145 22.86 -4.68 15.99
CA GLY A 145 23.97 -3.88 15.49
C GLY A 145 23.76 -2.37 15.71
N LEU A 146 22.58 -1.84 15.44
CA LEU A 146 22.22 -0.45 15.70
C LEU A 146 22.16 -0.15 17.20
N MET A 147 21.68 -1.09 18.01
CA MET A 147 21.57 -0.94 19.45
C MET A 147 22.93 -1.04 20.16
N SER A 148 23.89 -1.74 19.60
CA SER A 148 25.26 -1.87 20.11
C SER A 148 26.20 -0.75 19.66
N ASP A 149 25.82 0.07 18.67
CA ASP A 149 26.62 1.19 18.22
C ASP A 149 26.54 2.35 19.21
N GLU A 150 27.62 2.53 20.00
CA GLU A 150 27.71 3.60 20.99
C GLU A 150 27.46 4.99 20.42
N ARG A 151 27.80 5.25 19.16
CA ARG A 151 27.57 6.53 18.52
C ARG A 151 26.07 6.81 18.38
N ILE A 152 25.28 5.81 18.00
CA ILE A 152 23.84 5.93 17.88
C ILE A 152 23.21 6.12 19.26
N TRP A 153 23.66 5.37 20.26
CA TRP A 153 23.17 5.51 21.63
C TRP A 153 23.51 6.84 22.27
N THR A 154 24.73 7.33 22.08
CA THR A 154 25.16 8.64 22.58
C THR A 154 24.31 9.76 21.98
N TYR A 155 24.12 9.73 20.69
CA TYR A 155 23.27 10.70 20.00
C TYR A 155 21.79 10.58 20.38
N ARG A 156 21.29 9.39 20.63
CA ARG A 156 19.90 9.15 21.06
C ARG A 156 19.62 9.72 22.46
N ALA A 157 20.53 9.61 23.38
CA ALA A 157 20.37 10.17 24.71
C ALA A 157 20.29 11.70 24.73
N GLU A 158 20.82 12.35 23.71
CA GLU A 158 20.93 13.81 23.59
C GLU A 158 19.94 14.43 22.60
N CYS A 159 19.55 13.68 21.59
CA CYS A 159 18.46 14.04 20.69
C CYS A 159 17.18 13.40 21.20
N THR A 160 16.28 14.10 21.79
CA THR A 160 14.98 13.66 22.32
C THR A 160 14.07 12.94 21.29
N LYS A 161 14.60 12.50 20.16
CA LYS A 161 13.89 11.79 19.11
C LYS A 161 13.99 10.29 19.30
N GLU A 162 12.83 9.65 19.37
CA GLU A 162 12.70 8.21 19.47
C GLU A 162 12.97 7.52 18.13
N VAL A 163 13.54 6.32 18.21
CA VAL A 163 13.58 5.39 17.06
C VAL A 163 12.16 4.97 16.76
N ARG A 164 11.71 5.21 15.55
CA ARG A 164 10.36 4.86 15.09
C ARG A 164 10.45 3.71 14.10
N PHE A 165 9.68 2.66 14.36
CA PHE A 165 9.49 1.55 13.45
C PHE A 165 8.20 1.76 12.68
N MET A 166 8.27 1.89 11.36
CA MET A 166 7.10 1.98 10.50
C MET A 166 7.00 0.70 9.67
N PRO A 167 5.86 -0.01 9.73
CA PRO A 167 5.64 -1.18 8.89
C PRO A 167 5.71 -0.79 7.40
N SER A 168 6.34 -1.62 6.62
CA SER A 168 6.38 -1.54 5.16
C SER A 168 5.17 -2.29 4.55
N LEU A 169 5.35 -3.05 3.46
CA LEU A 169 4.27 -3.79 2.81
C LEU A 169 3.65 -4.85 3.73
N VAL A 170 4.48 -5.62 4.41
CA VAL A 170 4.06 -6.66 5.37
C VAL A 170 4.96 -6.63 6.60
N SER A 171 4.37 -6.71 7.78
CA SER A 171 5.08 -6.81 9.07
C SER A 171 5.25 -8.27 9.50
N PRO A 172 6.30 -8.65 10.27
CA PRO A 172 6.39 -9.98 10.86
C PRO A 172 5.21 -10.25 11.81
N LYS A 173 4.59 -9.19 12.34
CA LYS A 173 3.47 -9.23 13.28
C LYS A 173 2.12 -9.20 12.58
N ALA A 174 1.78 -10.18 11.75
CA ALA A 174 0.42 -10.36 11.23
C ALA A 174 -0.12 -9.23 10.32
N GLN A 175 0.69 -8.68 9.43
CA GLN A 175 0.18 -7.89 8.32
C GLN A 175 -0.17 -8.77 7.13
N ILE A 176 -1.13 -8.29 6.35
CA ILE A 176 -1.52 -8.89 5.08
C ILE A 176 -1.13 -7.95 3.95
N GLY A 177 -0.47 -8.47 2.93
CA GLY A 177 -0.25 -7.82 1.65
C GLY A 177 -1.19 -8.41 0.60
N PHE A 178 -1.92 -7.56 -0.11
CA PHE A 178 -2.74 -7.97 -1.24
C PHE A 178 -1.96 -7.81 -2.53
N ILE A 179 -2.04 -8.82 -3.39
CA ILE A 179 -1.46 -8.82 -4.73
C ILE A 179 -2.61 -8.61 -5.72
N LEU A 180 -2.55 -7.50 -6.47
CA LEU A 180 -3.62 -7.06 -7.37
C LEU A 180 -3.23 -7.34 -8.82
N ASP A 181 -4.05 -8.12 -9.50
CA ASP A 181 -3.91 -8.35 -10.94
C ASP A 181 -4.58 -7.21 -11.71
N VAL A 182 -3.77 -6.38 -12.32
CA VAL A 182 -4.19 -5.27 -13.17
C VAL A 182 -3.77 -5.48 -14.63
N THR A 183 -3.70 -6.73 -15.08
CA THR A 183 -3.25 -7.07 -16.44
C THR A 183 -4.31 -6.85 -17.51
N SER A 184 -5.60 -6.93 -17.17
CA SER A 184 -6.69 -6.67 -18.11
C SER A 184 -6.72 -5.20 -18.56
N PRO A 185 -7.21 -4.90 -19.77
CA PRO A 185 -7.37 -3.52 -20.25
C PRO A 185 -8.22 -2.65 -19.32
N GLU A 186 -9.32 -3.20 -18.80
CA GLU A 186 -10.23 -2.50 -17.89
C GLU A 186 -9.54 -2.16 -16.55
N ALA A 187 -8.83 -3.13 -15.95
CA ALA A 187 -8.09 -2.92 -14.72
C ALA A 187 -6.93 -1.93 -14.92
N LYS A 188 -6.21 -2.02 -16.06
CA LYS A 188 -5.15 -1.07 -16.41
C LYS A 188 -5.66 0.35 -16.55
N GLU A 189 -6.80 0.54 -17.18
CA GLU A 189 -7.42 1.86 -17.33
C GLU A 189 -7.76 2.44 -15.95
N MET A 190 -8.40 1.67 -15.08
CA MET A 190 -8.72 2.10 -13.72
C MET A 190 -7.45 2.45 -12.93
N ALA A 191 -6.44 1.61 -12.99
CA ALA A 191 -5.17 1.78 -12.29
C ALA A 191 -4.29 2.91 -12.86
N SER A 192 -4.56 3.39 -14.07
CA SER A 192 -3.80 4.46 -14.72
C SER A 192 -4.10 5.85 -14.14
N HIS A 193 -5.25 6.06 -13.54
CA HIS A 193 -5.65 7.32 -12.95
C HIS A 193 -4.98 7.53 -11.58
N ASP A 194 -3.80 8.10 -11.63
CA ASP A 194 -2.90 8.31 -10.48
C ASP A 194 -2.76 9.82 -10.19
N VAL A 195 -2.86 10.21 -8.94
CA VAL A 195 -2.61 11.61 -8.50
C VAL A 195 -1.22 12.11 -8.94
N TRP A 196 -0.26 11.19 -9.12
CA TRP A 196 1.07 11.51 -9.64
C TRP A 196 1.13 11.73 -11.16
N ASP A 197 0.01 11.53 -11.88
CA ASP A 197 -0.04 11.77 -13.32
C ASP A 197 0.13 13.27 -13.62
N THR A 198 1.13 13.59 -14.44
CA THR A 198 1.46 14.98 -14.80
C THR A 198 0.43 15.65 -15.71
N SER A 199 -0.50 14.89 -16.29
CA SER A 199 -1.60 15.42 -17.09
C SER A 199 -2.68 16.10 -16.25
N LEU A 200 -2.81 15.76 -14.96
CA LEU A 200 -3.79 16.40 -14.07
C LEU A 200 -3.45 17.87 -13.86
N SER A 201 -4.44 18.72 -14.06
CA SER A 201 -4.30 20.17 -13.86
C SER A 201 -4.10 20.54 -12.38
N PRO A 202 -3.49 21.71 -12.08
CA PRO A 202 -3.37 22.21 -10.72
C PRO A 202 -4.73 22.34 -10.01
N GLU A 203 -5.78 22.70 -10.74
CA GLU A 203 -7.16 22.85 -10.23
C GLU A 203 -7.72 21.51 -9.76
N VAL A 204 -7.48 20.44 -10.52
CA VAL A 204 -7.87 19.06 -10.16
C VAL A 204 -7.09 18.59 -8.95
N LEU A 205 -5.78 18.85 -8.90
CA LEU A 205 -4.91 18.38 -7.81
C LEU A 205 -5.29 18.92 -6.43
N LYS A 206 -5.91 20.10 -6.34
CA LYS A 206 -6.38 20.68 -5.07
C LYS A 206 -7.35 19.77 -4.32
N TYR A 207 -8.11 18.95 -5.03
CA TYR A 207 -9.03 17.99 -4.42
C TYR A 207 -8.34 16.73 -3.86
N PHE A 208 -7.12 16.46 -4.30
CA PHE A 208 -6.37 15.25 -3.95
C PHE A 208 -5.20 15.50 -3.01
N LEU A 209 -4.96 16.75 -2.61
CA LEU A 209 -3.82 17.11 -1.76
C LEU A 209 -4.24 17.93 -0.54
N ASP A 210 -3.52 17.76 0.55
CA ASP A 210 -3.56 18.69 1.67
C ASP A 210 -2.89 20.01 1.24
N GLU A 211 -3.48 21.17 1.57
CA GLU A 211 -2.98 22.49 1.20
C GLU A 211 -1.50 22.70 1.59
N ARG A 212 -1.13 22.23 2.78
CA ARG A 212 0.25 22.35 3.30
C ARG A 212 1.26 21.50 2.54
N PHE A 213 0.78 20.50 1.79
CA PHE A 213 1.61 19.60 1.02
C PHE A 213 1.67 19.96 -0.46
N TYR A 214 0.77 20.80 -0.95
CA TYR A 214 0.56 21.09 -2.37
C TYR A 214 1.84 21.54 -3.09
N GLU A 215 2.49 22.61 -2.62
CA GLU A 215 3.71 23.13 -3.25
C GLU A 215 4.86 22.12 -3.26
N LYS A 216 5.04 21.42 -2.14
CA LYS A 216 6.03 20.34 -2.03
C LYS A 216 5.71 19.19 -2.99
N PHE A 217 4.44 18.86 -3.16
CA PHE A 217 4.00 17.81 -4.06
C PHE A 217 4.33 18.13 -5.51
N LEU A 218 4.06 19.36 -5.98
CA LEU A 218 4.38 19.76 -7.34
C LEU A 218 5.87 19.57 -7.66
N THR A 219 6.75 19.96 -6.75
CA THR A 219 8.20 19.75 -6.89
C THR A 219 8.55 18.27 -6.93
N LEU A 220 7.98 17.45 -6.04
CA LEU A 220 8.23 16.01 -5.98
C LEU A 220 7.71 15.28 -7.22
N ARG A 221 6.59 15.73 -7.78
CA ARG A 221 5.96 15.13 -8.96
C ARG A 221 6.88 15.15 -10.16
N TYR A 222 7.52 16.28 -10.45
CA TYR A 222 8.50 16.40 -11.54
C TYR A 222 9.69 15.46 -11.35
N ASN A 223 10.27 15.44 -10.16
CA ASN A 223 11.42 14.61 -9.84
C ASN A 223 11.09 13.12 -9.90
N ARG A 224 9.87 12.74 -9.49
CA ARG A 224 9.46 11.35 -9.42
C ARG A 224 9.22 10.72 -10.78
N ASN A 225 8.78 11.49 -11.78
CA ASN A 225 8.56 10.99 -13.13
C ASN A 225 9.86 10.60 -13.86
N ALA A 226 10.99 11.15 -13.42
CA ALA A 226 12.31 10.75 -13.92
C ALA A 226 12.84 9.46 -13.27
N ALA A 227 12.25 9.00 -12.17
CA ALA A 227 12.70 7.81 -11.45
C ALA A 227 12.20 6.52 -12.11
N THR A 228 13.12 5.58 -12.32
CA THR A 228 12.85 4.25 -12.89
C THR A 228 12.55 3.19 -11.82
N THR A 229 12.59 3.56 -10.54
CA THR A 229 12.38 2.67 -9.39
C THR A 229 10.90 2.43 -9.11
N ASP A 230 10.58 1.29 -8.49
CA ASP A 230 9.25 1.00 -7.95
C ASP A 230 8.81 2.11 -7.01
N ARG A 231 7.53 2.45 -7.07
CA ARG A 231 7.00 3.57 -6.31
C ARG A 231 5.57 3.35 -5.87
N GLU A 232 5.20 4.04 -4.83
CA GLU A 232 3.81 4.21 -4.45
C GLU A 232 3.08 5.02 -5.51
N SER A 233 1.97 4.48 -6.00
CA SER A 233 0.98 5.15 -6.83
C SER A 233 -0.21 5.53 -5.96
N ALA A 234 -0.86 6.63 -6.26
CA ALA A 234 -2.06 7.09 -5.57
C ALA A 234 -3.24 7.03 -6.55
N VAL A 235 -3.85 5.86 -6.64
CA VAL A 235 -4.95 5.61 -7.58
C VAL A 235 -6.19 6.39 -7.14
N ILE A 236 -6.71 7.23 -8.02
CA ILE A 236 -7.88 8.07 -7.76
C ILE A 236 -9.08 7.18 -7.48
N PHE A 237 -9.81 7.48 -6.43
CA PHE A 237 -10.84 6.69 -5.80
C PHE A 237 -10.33 5.36 -5.27
N GLY A 238 -9.95 4.38 -6.09
CA GLY A 238 -9.47 3.09 -5.58
C GLY A 238 -9.57 1.92 -6.54
N LEU A 239 -9.45 0.71 -6.00
CA LEU A 239 -9.41 -0.55 -6.75
C LEU A 239 -10.37 -1.59 -6.13
N PRO A 240 -11.20 -2.28 -6.93
CA PRO A 240 -12.15 -3.26 -6.40
C PRO A 240 -11.47 -4.55 -5.96
N SER A 241 -12.09 -5.25 -5.01
CA SER A 241 -11.57 -6.50 -4.46
C SER A 241 -11.51 -7.66 -5.46
N CYS A 242 -12.27 -7.59 -6.55
CA CYS A 242 -12.23 -8.59 -7.63
C CYS A 242 -10.84 -8.69 -8.30
N LEU A 243 -10.01 -7.65 -8.19
CA LEU A 243 -8.64 -7.63 -8.69
C LEU A 243 -7.63 -8.33 -7.77
N ILE A 244 -8.02 -8.75 -6.57
CA ILE A 244 -7.13 -9.51 -5.67
C ILE A 244 -6.84 -10.86 -6.31
N ALA A 245 -5.60 -11.11 -6.66
CA ALA A 245 -5.12 -12.39 -7.19
C ALA A 245 -4.59 -13.29 -6.07
N GLY A 246 -3.94 -12.72 -5.09
CA GLY A 246 -3.35 -13.45 -3.98
C GLY A 246 -3.15 -12.60 -2.74
N VAL A 247 -2.77 -13.27 -1.66
CA VAL A 247 -2.54 -12.69 -0.34
C VAL A 247 -1.16 -13.10 0.15
N LEU A 248 -0.33 -12.11 0.46
CA LEU A 248 0.94 -12.29 1.13
C LEU A 248 0.74 -12.17 2.62
N ILE A 249 1.20 -13.13 3.40
CA ILE A 249 1.03 -13.12 4.86
C ILE A 249 2.34 -13.05 5.62
N GLY A 250 2.30 -12.37 6.77
CA GLY A 250 3.41 -12.32 7.70
C GLY A 250 3.59 -13.64 8.46
N ARG A 251 4.74 -13.86 9.07
CA ARG A 251 5.11 -15.12 9.74
C ARG A 251 4.18 -15.54 10.88
N GLU A 252 3.63 -14.58 11.62
CA GLU A 252 2.69 -14.90 12.70
C GLU A 252 1.36 -15.43 12.13
N THR A 253 0.87 -14.82 11.06
CA THR A 253 -0.33 -15.29 10.36
C THR A 253 -0.10 -16.65 9.68
N GLU A 254 1.10 -16.90 9.15
CA GLU A 254 1.48 -18.18 8.55
C GLU A 254 1.37 -19.35 9.55
N ASN A 255 1.65 -19.09 10.82
CA ASN A 255 1.55 -20.07 11.90
C ASN A 255 0.18 -20.13 12.58
N ASP A 256 -0.75 -19.26 12.19
CA ASP A 256 -2.12 -19.22 12.72
C ASP A 256 -3.11 -19.86 11.73
N ARG A 257 -3.41 -21.14 11.97
CA ARG A 257 -4.38 -21.89 11.14
C ARG A 257 -5.76 -21.24 11.11
N GLY A 258 -6.20 -20.65 12.22
CA GLY A 258 -7.49 -19.98 12.27
C GLY A 258 -7.54 -18.75 11.35
N ALA A 259 -6.45 -17.99 11.29
CA ALA A 259 -6.31 -16.87 10.37
C ALA A 259 -6.24 -17.32 8.90
N LEU A 260 -5.51 -18.40 8.59
CA LEU A 260 -5.45 -18.98 7.25
C LEU A 260 -6.81 -19.44 6.76
N ASP A 261 -7.52 -20.22 7.57
CA ASP A 261 -8.86 -20.72 7.26
C ASP A 261 -9.84 -19.55 7.06
N TYR A 262 -9.70 -18.49 7.86
CA TYR A 262 -10.53 -17.31 7.72
C TYR A 262 -10.26 -16.60 6.37
N ILE A 263 -9.02 -16.35 6.03
CA ILE A 263 -8.63 -15.71 4.76
C ILE A 263 -9.16 -16.52 3.57
N LYS A 264 -8.94 -17.82 3.57
CA LYS A 264 -9.40 -18.75 2.53
C LYS A 264 -10.93 -18.74 2.36
N LYS A 265 -11.66 -18.75 3.46
CA LYS A 265 -13.13 -18.67 3.45
C LYS A 265 -13.64 -17.35 2.85
N ARG A 266 -12.95 -16.24 3.13
CA ARG A 266 -13.34 -14.89 2.69
C ARG A 266 -12.89 -14.57 1.26
N LEU A 267 -11.80 -15.18 0.79
CA LEU A 267 -11.24 -15.01 -0.55
C LEU A 267 -11.05 -16.35 -1.28
N PRO A 268 -12.15 -17.09 -1.55
CA PRO A 268 -12.06 -18.38 -2.19
C PRO A 268 -11.41 -18.30 -3.57
N GLY A 269 -10.53 -19.26 -3.88
CA GLY A 269 -9.82 -19.34 -5.15
C GLY A 269 -8.74 -18.25 -5.34
N ARG A 270 -8.21 -17.70 -4.24
CA ARG A 270 -7.05 -16.83 -4.23
C ARG A 270 -5.90 -17.55 -3.54
N TYR A 271 -4.70 -17.48 -4.12
CA TYR A 271 -3.54 -18.10 -3.48
C TYR A 271 -3.08 -17.30 -2.27
N ILE A 272 -2.60 -18.03 -1.27
CA ILE A 272 -1.96 -17.48 -0.08
C ILE A 272 -0.48 -17.82 -0.17
N CYS A 273 0.39 -16.83 0.03
CA CYS A 273 1.83 -17.02 -0.04
C CYS A 273 2.55 -16.45 1.17
N SER A 274 3.67 -17.09 1.50
CA SER A 274 4.58 -16.69 2.58
C SER A 274 5.44 -15.49 2.17
N LEU A 275 6.17 -14.93 3.15
CA LEU A 275 7.18 -13.88 2.90
C LEU A 275 8.33 -14.34 1.98
N ASP A 276 8.52 -15.63 1.80
CA ASP A 276 9.47 -16.17 0.85
C ASP A 276 8.93 -16.18 -0.58
N GLY A 277 7.67 -15.79 -0.76
CA GLY A 277 7.00 -15.76 -2.06
C GLY A 277 6.60 -17.15 -2.55
N ILE A 278 6.44 -18.10 -1.64
CA ILE A 278 6.00 -19.47 -1.96
C ILE A 278 4.52 -19.58 -1.65
N VAL A 279 3.76 -20.16 -2.58
CA VAL A 279 2.35 -20.47 -2.38
C VAL A 279 2.20 -21.55 -1.31
N ILE A 280 1.48 -21.25 -0.25
CA ILE A 280 1.27 -22.17 0.89
C ILE A 280 -0.17 -22.71 0.95
N ASP A 281 -1.11 -22.03 0.29
CA ASP A 281 -2.52 -22.46 0.19
C ASP A 281 -3.21 -21.83 -1.05
N LEU A 282 -4.41 -22.38 -1.45
CA LEU A 282 -5.20 -22.02 -2.63
C LEU A 282 -6.67 -21.83 -2.29
#